data_4441337439c16b13cf46a25f89871fc5
#
_entry.id   4441337439c16b13cf46a25f89871fc5
#
_cell.length_a   1.000
_cell.length_b   1.000
_cell.length_c   1.000
_cell.angle_alpha   90.00
_cell.angle_beta   90.00
_cell.angle_gamma   90.00
#
_symmetry.space_group_name_H-M   'P 1'
#
loop_
_entity.id
_entity.type
_entity.pdbx_description
1 polymer ?
#
loop_
_entity_poly.entity_id
_entity_poly.type
_entity_poly.pdbx_seq_one_letter_code
_entity_poly.pdbx_strand_id
1 'polypeptide(L)'
;MEETIFTKIITKEIPADIVYEDADVIAFLDINPVNHGHTLVVPKKWSRNVLDIESDSWGKSMEVVRKLSSVIKKITNADGLNIIMNVEPSGNQAVFHSHVHIVPRYENDNAFVWPEGSAYPEGESKKIAEEIKKLL
;
A
#
# COMPACT_ATOMS: atom_id res chain seq x y z
N MET A 1 12.39 -13.67 -9.83
CA MET A 1 12.19 -12.26 -9.40
C MET A 1 12.02 -11.40 -10.63
N GLU A 2 10.93 -10.67 -10.70
CA GLU A 2 10.75 -9.72 -11.80
C GLU A 2 11.52 -8.43 -11.54
N GLU A 3 12.15 -7.89 -12.57
CA GLU A 3 12.78 -6.58 -12.50
C GLU A 3 11.71 -5.51 -12.67
N THR A 4 11.57 -4.66 -11.65
CA THR A 4 10.64 -3.52 -11.66
C THR A 4 11.40 -2.25 -11.34
N ILE A 5 10.75 -1.10 -11.48
CA ILE A 5 11.34 0.17 -11.04
C ILE A 5 11.71 0.13 -9.55
N PHE A 6 10.96 -0.61 -8.74
CA PHE A 6 11.25 -0.73 -7.29
C PHE A 6 12.47 -1.59 -7.02
N THR A 7 12.69 -2.68 -7.77
CA THR A 7 13.94 -3.44 -7.64
C THR A 7 15.15 -2.59 -7.99
N LYS A 8 15.03 -1.71 -8.97
CA LYS A 8 16.10 -0.78 -9.35
C LYS A 8 16.36 0.29 -8.29
N ILE A 9 15.34 0.72 -7.58
CA ILE A 9 15.49 1.62 -6.42
C ILE A 9 16.19 0.90 -5.27
N ILE A 10 15.79 -0.35 -4.99
CA ILE A 10 16.40 -1.18 -3.95
C ILE A 10 17.91 -1.39 -4.22
N THR A 11 18.30 -1.65 -5.45
CA THR A 11 19.69 -1.85 -5.85
C THR A 11 20.47 -0.55 -6.07
N LYS A 12 19.82 0.60 -5.88
CA LYS A 12 20.41 1.96 -6.06
C LYS A 12 20.78 2.27 -7.52
N GLU A 13 20.23 1.57 -8.50
CA GLU A 13 20.38 1.88 -9.93
C GLU A 13 19.58 3.12 -10.32
N ILE A 14 18.45 3.35 -9.65
CA ILE A 14 17.60 4.53 -9.82
C ILE A 14 17.51 5.26 -8.49
N PRO A 15 17.69 6.60 -8.46
CA PRO A 15 17.57 7.38 -7.23
C PRO A 15 16.11 7.48 -6.77
N ALA A 16 15.92 7.65 -5.46
CA ALA A 16 14.64 7.94 -4.84
C ALA A 16 14.87 8.72 -3.56
N ASP A 17 13.83 9.44 -3.11
CA ASP A 17 13.86 10.14 -1.82
C ASP A 17 13.47 9.15 -0.71
N ILE A 18 14.47 8.43 -0.21
CA ILE A 18 14.29 7.36 0.78
C ILE A 18 14.04 7.97 2.15
N VAL A 19 12.97 7.54 2.81
CA VAL A 19 12.59 7.98 4.15
C VAL A 19 12.85 6.93 5.23
N TYR A 20 12.99 5.67 4.84
CA TYR A 20 13.30 4.56 5.73
C TYR A 20 13.95 3.42 4.94
N GLU A 21 14.92 2.77 5.55
CA GLU A 21 15.52 1.57 4.96
C GLU A 21 16.13 0.69 6.04
N ASP A 22 15.84 -0.61 5.97
CA ASP A 22 16.52 -1.64 6.75
C ASP A 22 16.86 -2.84 5.84
N ALA A 23 17.21 -3.98 6.41
CA ALA A 23 17.56 -5.16 5.64
C ALA A 23 16.40 -5.73 4.82
N ASP A 24 15.17 -5.53 5.26
CA ASP A 24 13.98 -6.17 4.72
C ASP A 24 13.01 -5.23 3.99
N VAL A 25 13.01 -3.95 4.35
CA VAL A 25 12.02 -2.97 3.90
C VAL A 25 12.68 -1.67 3.49
N ILE A 26 12.19 -1.07 2.42
CA ILE A 26 12.55 0.28 2.00
C ILE A 26 11.27 1.11 1.86
N ALA A 27 11.34 2.40 2.20
CA ALA A 27 10.25 3.33 1.97
C ALA A 27 10.79 4.63 1.37
N PHE A 28 10.07 5.14 0.38
CA PHE A 28 10.47 6.35 -0.35
C PHE A 28 9.25 7.14 -0.80
N LEU A 29 9.44 8.41 -1.08
CA LEU A 29 8.38 9.29 -1.55
C LEU A 29 7.97 8.92 -2.98
N ASP A 30 6.67 8.95 -3.26
CA ASP A 30 6.16 8.83 -4.61
C ASP A 30 6.53 10.09 -5.40
N ILE A 31 7.09 9.93 -6.59
CA ILE A 31 7.48 11.06 -7.45
C ILE A 31 6.28 11.77 -8.10
N ASN A 32 5.13 11.11 -8.12
CA ASN A 32 3.85 11.66 -8.58
C ASN A 32 2.83 11.56 -7.46
N PRO A 33 3.02 12.30 -6.35
CA PRO A 33 2.21 12.12 -5.16
C PRO A 33 0.75 12.52 -5.38
N VAL A 34 -0.16 11.77 -4.77
CA VAL A 34 -1.57 12.18 -4.67
C VAL A 34 -1.68 13.46 -3.84
N ASN A 35 -0.99 13.48 -2.69
CA ASN A 35 -0.73 14.67 -1.89
C ASN A 35 0.74 14.63 -1.44
N HIS A 36 1.33 15.77 -1.16
CA HIS A 36 2.74 15.84 -0.76
C HIS A 36 3.00 15.03 0.51
N GLY A 37 4.01 14.18 0.48
CA GLY A 37 4.30 13.23 1.55
C GLY A 37 3.76 11.82 1.27
N HIS A 38 3.08 11.60 0.14
CA HIS A 38 2.69 10.27 -0.31
C HIS A 38 3.91 9.36 -0.36
N THR A 39 3.92 8.34 0.47
CA THR A 39 5.05 7.44 0.67
C THR A 39 4.69 6.02 0.25
N LEU A 40 5.65 5.31 -0.33
CA LEU A 40 5.54 3.91 -0.70
C LEU A 40 6.40 3.08 0.24
N VAL A 41 5.83 2.06 0.84
CA VAL A 41 6.54 1.07 1.67
C VAL A 41 6.65 -0.23 0.89
N VAL A 42 7.89 -0.67 0.66
CA VAL A 42 8.19 -1.76 -0.27
C VAL A 42 9.05 -2.81 0.43
N PRO A 43 8.61 -4.08 0.50
CA PRO A 43 9.48 -5.15 0.96
C PRO A 43 10.60 -5.37 -0.06
N LYS A 44 11.84 -5.54 0.41
CA LYS A 44 12.98 -5.77 -0.47
C LYS A 44 12.92 -7.12 -1.16
N LYS A 45 12.37 -8.14 -0.48
CA LYS A 45 12.10 -9.43 -1.08
C LYS A 45 10.91 -9.29 -2.01
N TRP A 46 11.12 -9.60 -3.29
CA TRP A 46 10.06 -9.46 -4.29
C TRP A 46 8.88 -10.39 -4.02
N SER A 47 7.69 -9.86 -4.18
CA SER A 47 6.42 -10.55 -4.33
C SER A 47 5.54 -9.68 -5.21
N ARG A 48 4.60 -10.27 -5.90
CA ARG A 48 3.72 -9.52 -6.80
C ARG A 48 2.78 -8.57 -6.02
N ASN A 49 2.12 -9.12 -5.01
CA ASN A 49 1.18 -8.37 -4.15
C ASN A 49 0.81 -9.21 -2.91
N VAL A 50 -0.29 -8.88 -2.22
CA VAL A 50 -0.71 -9.57 -0.99
C VAL A 50 -1.04 -11.04 -1.20
N LEU A 51 -1.30 -11.47 -2.44
CA LEU A 51 -1.71 -12.84 -2.72
C LEU A 51 -0.52 -13.83 -2.66
N ASP A 52 0.71 -13.36 -2.85
CA ASP A 52 1.90 -14.20 -2.86
C ASP A 52 3.02 -13.75 -1.90
N ILE A 53 2.80 -12.66 -1.16
CA ILE A 53 3.79 -12.17 -0.19
C ILE A 53 3.91 -13.14 1.00
N GLU A 54 5.14 -13.39 1.44
CA GLU A 54 5.38 -14.18 2.64
C GLU A 54 4.98 -13.43 3.91
N SER A 55 4.49 -14.16 4.91
CA SER A 55 4.02 -13.59 6.19
C SER A 55 5.07 -12.73 6.88
N ASP A 56 6.35 -13.13 6.85
CA ASP A 56 7.44 -12.35 7.44
C ASP A 56 7.63 -11.00 6.76
N SER A 57 7.69 -11.00 5.43
CA SER A 57 7.79 -9.76 4.64
C SER A 57 6.59 -8.85 4.84
N TRP A 58 5.39 -9.43 4.88
CA TRP A 58 4.15 -8.71 5.16
C TRP A 58 4.19 -8.03 6.53
N GLY A 59 4.51 -8.79 7.57
CA GLY A 59 4.56 -8.27 8.95
C GLY A 59 5.57 -7.14 9.11
N LYS A 60 6.77 -7.30 8.57
CA LYS A 60 7.82 -6.28 8.60
C LYS A 60 7.42 -5.02 7.86
N SER A 61 6.82 -5.16 6.69
CA SER A 61 6.34 -4.03 5.89
C SER A 61 5.24 -3.26 6.61
N MET A 62 4.27 -3.94 7.20
CA MET A 62 3.17 -3.30 7.90
C MET A 62 3.61 -2.63 9.21
N GLU A 63 4.64 -3.14 9.87
CA GLU A 63 5.23 -2.46 11.03
C GLU A 63 5.91 -1.15 10.63
N VAL A 64 6.59 -1.11 9.49
CA VAL A 64 7.15 0.13 8.93
C VAL A 64 6.02 1.11 8.55
N VAL A 65 4.94 0.63 7.95
CA VAL A 65 3.75 1.44 7.66
C VAL A 65 3.23 2.09 8.94
N ARG A 66 3.11 1.32 10.02
CA ARG A 66 2.63 1.82 11.31
C ARG A 66 3.53 2.94 11.86
N LYS A 67 4.85 2.73 11.83
CA LYS A 67 5.82 3.72 12.31
C LYS A 67 5.81 5.00 11.48
N LEU A 68 5.82 4.88 10.16
CA LEU A 68 5.86 6.04 9.27
C LEU A 68 4.56 6.84 9.27
N SER A 69 3.43 6.18 9.45
CA SER A 69 2.11 6.82 9.36
C SER A 69 1.96 7.99 10.34
N SER A 70 2.35 7.80 11.61
CA SER A 70 2.26 8.88 12.59
C SER A 70 3.20 10.04 12.27
N VAL A 71 4.40 9.73 11.80
CA VAL A 71 5.41 10.74 11.42
C VAL A 71 4.95 11.52 10.19
N ILE A 72 4.48 10.83 9.17
CA ILE A 72 3.99 11.46 7.93
C ILE A 72 2.79 12.36 8.23
N LYS A 73 1.82 11.86 8.99
CA LYS A 73 0.65 12.67 9.39
C LYS A 73 1.08 13.96 10.09
N LYS A 74 2.04 13.88 11.01
CA LYS A 74 2.55 15.03 11.75
C LYS A 74 3.28 16.02 10.84
N ILE A 75 4.22 15.54 10.03
CA ILE A 75 5.07 16.41 9.18
C ILE A 75 4.26 17.10 8.10
N THR A 76 3.26 16.43 7.54
CA THR A 76 2.41 16.99 6.50
C THR A 76 1.24 17.81 7.04
N ASN A 77 1.04 17.80 8.34
CA ASN A 77 -0.13 18.40 9.00
C ASN A 77 -1.45 17.87 8.43
N ALA A 78 -1.47 16.60 8.06
CA ALA A 78 -2.65 15.97 7.46
C ALA A 78 -3.75 15.73 8.50
N ASP A 79 -5.01 15.82 8.03
CA ASP A 79 -6.18 15.51 8.86
C ASP A 79 -6.34 14.01 9.05
N GLY A 80 -5.91 13.23 8.06
CA GLY A 80 -5.98 11.77 8.07
C GLY A 80 -5.00 11.15 7.09
N LEU A 81 -5.06 9.82 6.97
CA LEU A 81 -4.25 9.06 6.05
C LEU A 81 -5.10 7.99 5.36
N ASN A 82 -4.76 7.66 4.12
CA ASN A 82 -5.18 6.40 3.52
C ASN A 82 -3.97 5.46 3.46
N ILE A 83 -4.17 4.23 3.90
CA ILE A 83 -3.22 3.14 3.78
C ILE A 83 -3.79 2.20 2.73
N ILE A 84 -3.12 2.08 1.59
CA ILE A 84 -3.70 1.42 0.42
C ILE A 84 -2.70 0.42 -0.15
N MET A 85 -3.16 -0.80 -0.42
CA MET A 85 -2.46 -1.74 -1.28
C MET A 85 -3.38 -2.09 -2.45
N ASN A 86 -2.90 -1.85 -3.66
CA ASN A 86 -3.61 -2.22 -4.88
C ASN A 86 -3.19 -3.63 -5.29
N VAL A 87 -4.17 -4.47 -5.60
CA VAL A 87 -3.97 -5.88 -5.94
C VAL A 87 -4.53 -6.12 -7.34
N GLU A 88 -3.67 -6.49 -8.27
CA GLU A 88 -3.95 -6.75 -9.68
C GLU A 88 -4.43 -5.50 -10.47
N PRO A 89 -4.46 -5.55 -11.80
CA PRO A 89 -4.85 -4.39 -12.62
C PRO A 89 -6.24 -3.83 -12.29
N SER A 90 -7.23 -4.68 -12.04
CA SER A 90 -8.58 -4.23 -11.67
C SER A 90 -8.63 -3.53 -10.31
N GLY A 91 -7.63 -3.76 -9.46
CA GLY A 91 -7.42 -3.04 -8.19
C GLY A 91 -6.50 -1.84 -8.33
N ASN A 92 -6.17 -1.42 -9.56
CA ASN A 92 -5.27 -0.29 -9.86
C ASN A 92 -3.79 -0.52 -9.51
N GLN A 93 -3.36 -1.78 -9.44
CA GLN A 93 -1.93 -2.07 -9.28
C GLN A 93 -1.18 -1.70 -10.57
N ALA A 94 -0.24 -0.76 -10.47
CA ALA A 94 0.56 -0.30 -11.60
C ALA A 94 1.96 -0.93 -11.63
N VAL A 95 2.59 -1.10 -10.48
CA VAL A 95 3.91 -1.75 -10.35
C VAL A 95 3.73 -3.11 -9.70
N PHE A 96 4.23 -4.16 -10.36
CA PHE A 96 4.06 -5.55 -9.89
C PHE A 96 5.21 -5.99 -8.98
N HIS A 97 5.35 -5.25 -7.92
CA HIS A 97 6.17 -5.48 -6.75
C HIS A 97 5.36 -4.99 -5.57
N SER A 98 5.12 -5.81 -4.58
CA SER A 98 4.29 -5.49 -3.42
C SER A 98 4.67 -4.15 -2.81
N HIS A 99 3.70 -3.30 -2.59
CA HIS A 99 3.92 -2.02 -1.93
C HIS A 99 2.64 -1.50 -1.30
N VAL A 100 2.81 -0.73 -0.25
CA VAL A 100 1.72 -0.09 0.48
C VAL A 100 1.89 1.41 0.38
N HIS A 101 0.83 2.08 -0.03
CA HIS A 101 0.78 3.54 -0.08
C HIS A 101 0.37 4.10 1.28
N ILE A 102 1.07 5.14 1.72
CA ILE A 102 0.63 5.99 2.82
C ILE A 102 0.35 7.36 2.22
N VAL A 103 -0.92 7.75 2.16
CA VAL A 103 -1.35 8.99 1.50
C VAL A 103 -1.90 9.97 2.53
N PRO A 104 -1.22 11.11 2.74
CA PRO A 104 -1.78 12.18 3.57
C PRO A 104 -3.08 12.72 2.98
N ARG A 105 -4.09 12.89 3.82
CA ARG A 105 -5.39 13.37 3.39
C ARG A 105 -5.81 14.62 4.17
N TYR A 106 -6.48 15.51 3.46
CA TYR A 106 -6.98 16.78 4.01
C TYR A 106 -8.45 16.89 3.73
N GLU A 107 -9.17 17.57 4.62
CA GLU A 107 -10.58 17.86 4.42
C GLU A 107 -10.77 18.57 3.06
N ASN A 108 -11.70 18.08 2.25
CA ASN A 108 -12.02 18.63 0.93
C ASN A 108 -10.90 18.61 -0.12
N ASP A 109 -9.90 17.73 0.01
CA ASP A 109 -8.83 17.59 -0.98
C ASP A 109 -9.27 16.86 -2.27
N ASN A 110 -10.42 16.17 -2.24
CA ASN A 110 -11.02 15.42 -3.35
C ASN A 110 -10.07 14.40 -4.02
N ALA A 111 -9.03 13.97 -3.32
CA ALA A 111 -8.02 13.07 -3.89
C ALA A 111 -8.56 11.66 -4.17
N PHE A 112 -9.37 11.14 -3.25
CA PHE A 112 -10.11 9.88 -3.43
C PHE A 112 -11.55 10.09 -3.04
N VAL A 113 -12.46 9.60 -3.87
CA VAL A 113 -13.88 9.54 -3.53
C VAL A 113 -14.22 8.07 -3.34
N TRP A 114 -14.60 7.69 -2.12
CA TRP A 114 -15.04 6.33 -1.87
C TRP A 114 -16.36 6.10 -2.62
N PRO A 115 -16.43 5.08 -3.48
CA PRO A 115 -17.64 4.86 -4.25
C PRO A 115 -18.81 4.48 -3.33
N GLU A 116 -19.99 4.96 -3.69
CA GLU A 116 -21.21 4.56 -3.00
C GLU A 116 -21.50 3.09 -3.34
N GLY A 117 -21.65 2.27 -2.31
CA GLY A 117 -21.97 0.87 -2.48
C GLY A 117 -23.46 0.64 -2.66
N SER A 118 -23.83 -0.61 -2.83
CA SER A 118 -25.23 -1.06 -2.87
C SER A 118 -25.43 -2.22 -1.91
N ALA A 119 -26.67 -2.36 -1.41
CA ALA A 119 -27.01 -3.46 -0.53
C ALA A 119 -27.00 -4.80 -1.28
N TYR A 120 -26.65 -5.87 -0.56
CA TYR A 120 -26.79 -7.22 -1.10
C TYR A 120 -28.25 -7.56 -1.35
N PRO A 121 -28.55 -8.35 -2.39
CA PRO A 121 -29.81 -9.06 -2.48
C PRO A 121 -30.03 -9.93 -1.24
N GLU A 122 -31.29 -10.19 -0.89
CA GLU A 122 -31.65 -11.00 0.29
C GLU A 122 -30.93 -12.36 0.27
N GLY A 123 -30.26 -12.69 1.39
CA GLY A 123 -29.54 -13.96 1.58
C GLY A 123 -28.15 -14.03 0.97
N GLU A 124 -27.76 -13.11 0.08
CA GLU A 124 -26.49 -13.14 -0.63
C GLU A 124 -25.28 -12.92 0.29
N SER A 125 -25.38 -11.96 1.21
CA SER A 125 -24.28 -11.68 2.14
C SER A 125 -23.96 -12.86 3.06
N LYS A 126 -25.01 -13.54 3.56
CA LYS A 126 -24.84 -14.74 4.38
C LYS A 126 -24.17 -15.87 3.61
N LYS A 127 -24.59 -16.08 2.35
CA LYS A 127 -24.01 -17.11 1.49
C LYS A 127 -22.52 -16.86 1.24
N ILE A 128 -22.14 -15.62 0.88
CA ILE A 128 -20.75 -15.26 0.65
C ILE A 128 -19.92 -15.44 1.94
N ALA A 129 -20.44 -14.98 3.08
CA ALA A 129 -19.76 -15.14 4.36
C ALA A 129 -19.49 -16.63 4.68
N GLU A 130 -20.45 -17.53 4.45
CA GLU A 130 -20.28 -18.97 4.68
C GLU A 130 -19.26 -19.58 3.70
N GLU A 131 -19.26 -19.15 2.44
CA GLU A 131 -18.27 -19.61 1.45
C GLU A 131 -16.85 -19.20 1.83
N ILE A 132 -16.66 -17.96 2.29
CA ILE A 132 -15.35 -17.46 2.76
C ILE A 132 -14.86 -18.29 3.96
N LYS A 133 -15.72 -18.52 4.96
CA LYS A 133 -15.37 -19.29 6.15
C LYS A 133 -14.91 -20.70 5.81
N LYS A 134 -15.50 -21.34 4.80
CA LYS A 134 -15.14 -22.70 4.37
C LYS A 134 -13.72 -22.80 3.83
N LEU A 135 -13.16 -21.73 3.30
CA LEU A 135 -11.83 -21.70 2.69
C LEU A 135 -10.74 -21.19 3.63
N LEU A 136 -11.09 -20.72 4.80
CA LEU A 136 -10.16 -20.31 5.85
C LEU A 136 -9.76 -21.48 6.73
#